data_153e831b771ef131e115841132cb7ab6
#
_entry.id   153e831b771ef131e115841132cb7ab6
#
_cell.length_a   1.000
_cell.length_b   1.000
_cell.length_c   1.000
_cell.angle_alpha   90.00
_cell.angle_beta   90.00
_cell.angle_gamma   90.00
#
_symmetry.space_group_name_H-M   'P 1'
#
loop_
_entity.id
_entity.type
_entity.pdbx_description
1 polymer ?
#
loop_
_entity_poly.entity_id
_entity_poly.type
_entity_poly.pdbx_seq_one_letter_code
_entity_poly.pdbx_strand_id
1 'polypeptide(L)'
;MKHQICRAVLAVAAVTVGVFLSACGPSGTPADSVLDNAEDAIATDAVASKIKTALIEYEFGDGDTAAVRFQAPDKVRIDVLDDEDSAVFCLNGDSGWMYLRGDVIDMTEEDIMEMHGALLQTIPFKVDFQEIFTDAVLQKEKEDVCGEECKVIQAVVRVEPDIKAKFWIGEYTDLLRQFELVRDDGAYTMQYFDYATFEDDITLPSEMFRFTPDGNTKLSLVSFETNVDIPDYVFRKPEKYSDTEGDK
;
A
#
# COMPACT_ATOMS: atom_id res chain seq x y z
N MET A 1 -16.81 -4.17 18.42
CA MET A 1 -15.74 -3.33 17.88
C MET A 1 -14.38 -4.02 17.82
N LYS A 2 -14.09 -5.02 18.66
CA LYS A 2 -12.79 -5.73 18.76
C LYS A 2 -12.38 -6.63 17.57
N HIS A 3 -13.16 -6.78 16.51
CA HIS A 3 -12.83 -7.60 15.34
C HIS A 3 -12.36 -6.78 14.12
N GLN A 4 -12.36 -5.44 14.22
CA GLN A 4 -12.19 -4.58 13.07
C GLN A 4 -10.73 -4.26 12.72
N ILE A 5 -9.82 -4.17 13.71
CA ILE A 5 -8.45 -3.73 13.44
C ILE A 5 -7.65 -4.77 12.65
N CYS A 6 -7.73 -6.05 13.00
CA CYS A 6 -7.05 -7.12 12.23
C CYS A 6 -7.58 -7.29 10.81
N ARG A 7 -8.88 -7.07 10.57
CA ARG A 7 -9.46 -7.05 9.21
C ARG A 7 -9.15 -5.76 8.47
N ALA A 8 -8.88 -4.68 9.18
CA ALA A 8 -8.68 -3.37 8.61
C ALA A 8 -7.33 -3.22 7.88
N VAL A 9 -6.29 -3.94 8.29
CA VAL A 9 -4.97 -3.92 7.62
C VAL A 9 -4.93 -4.91 6.44
N LEU A 10 -5.69 -6.01 6.52
CA LEU A 10 -5.63 -7.13 5.56
C LEU A 10 -6.62 -7.06 4.39
N ALA A 11 -7.49 -6.06 4.31
CA ALA A 11 -8.53 -6.02 3.27
C ALA A 11 -8.07 -5.32 1.99
N VAL A 12 -6.95 -5.73 1.39
CA VAL A 12 -6.58 -5.32 0.04
C VAL A 12 -5.93 -6.47 -0.73
N ALA A 13 -6.51 -6.73 -1.87
CA ALA A 13 -6.29 -7.68 -2.93
C ALA A 13 -4.93 -8.39 -3.06
N ALA A 14 -5.03 -9.65 -3.34
CA ALA A 14 -4.00 -10.58 -3.76
C ALA A 14 -3.33 -10.21 -5.09
N VAL A 15 -2.02 -10.08 -5.12
CA VAL A 15 -1.24 -9.97 -6.36
C VAL A 15 -0.03 -10.92 -6.34
N THR A 16 -0.06 -11.93 -7.17
CA THR A 16 1.12 -12.77 -7.44
C THR A 16 2.01 -12.10 -8.49
N VAL A 17 3.21 -11.72 -8.10
CA VAL A 17 4.25 -11.27 -9.04
C VAL A 17 4.83 -12.49 -9.73
N GLY A 18 4.31 -12.79 -10.91
CA GLY A 18 4.94 -13.71 -11.85
C GLY A 18 5.96 -12.94 -12.69
N VAL A 19 7.25 -13.19 -12.47
CA VAL A 19 8.32 -12.65 -13.31
C VAL A 19 8.19 -13.25 -14.72
N PHE A 20 7.56 -12.54 -15.63
CA PHE A 20 7.64 -12.79 -17.05
C PHE A 20 8.48 -11.68 -17.70
N LEU A 21 9.70 -12.05 -18.10
CA LEU A 21 10.50 -11.28 -19.03
C LEU A 21 9.76 -11.24 -20.38
N SER A 22 9.05 -10.18 -20.65
CA SER A 22 8.52 -9.86 -21.97
C SER A 22 9.17 -8.58 -22.46
N ALA A 23 10.16 -8.76 -23.32
CA ALA A 23 10.66 -7.68 -24.14
C ALA A 23 9.60 -7.34 -25.19
N CYS A 24 8.91 -6.19 -25.04
CA CYS A 24 8.19 -5.53 -26.12
C CYS A 24 8.27 -4.03 -25.94
N GLY A 25 8.52 -3.35 -27.05
CA GLY A 25 8.74 -1.90 -27.09
C GLY A 25 7.49 -1.08 -26.72
N PRO A 26 7.59 0.26 -26.73
CA PRO A 26 6.61 1.18 -26.14
C PRO A 26 5.34 1.22 -26.99
N SER A 27 4.32 0.51 -26.55
CA SER A 27 2.95 0.65 -27.00
C SER A 27 2.00 0.66 -25.80
N GLY A 28 2.27 1.51 -24.83
CA GLY A 28 1.38 1.74 -23.73
C GLY A 28 0.05 2.37 -24.23
N THR A 29 -1.07 1.97 -23.63
CA THR A 29 -2.35 2.63 -23.84
C THR A 29 -2.32 4.04 -23.23
N PRO A 30 -3.28 4.94 -23.57
CA PRO A 30 -3.40 6.22 -22.86
C PRO A 30 -3.60 6.05 -21.34
N ALA A 31 -4.19 4.96 -20.88
CA ALA A 31 -4.33 4.65 -19.46
C ALA A 31 -2.99 4.32 -18.82
N ASP A 32 -2.16 3.50 -19.47
CA ASP A 32 -0.82 3.14 -18.96
C ASP A 32 0.02 4.41 -18.75
N SER A 33 0.01 5.33 -19.73
CA SER A 33 0.75 6.59 -19.60
C SER A 33 0.26 7.48 -18.44
N VAL A 34 -1.01 7.44 -18.09
CA VAL A 34 -1.53 8.18 -16.94
C VAL A 34 -1.13 7.51 -15.63
N LEU A 35 -1.08 6.17 -15.59
CA LEU A 35 -0.61 5.42 -14.42
C LEU A 35 0.90 5.63 -14.20
N ASP A 36 1.71 5.55 -15.27
CA ASP A 36 3.16 5.83 -15.21
C ASP A 36 3.43 7.24 -14.65
N ASN A 37 2.68 8.25 -15.13
CA ASN A 37 2.81 9.61 -14.61
C ASN A 37 2.43 9.71 -13.12
N ALA A 38 1.44 8.93 -12.67
CA ALA A 38 1.05 8.92 -11.27
C ALA A 38 2.11 8.25 -10.36
N GLU A 39 2.80 7.24 -10.85
CA GLU A 39 3.95 6.65 -10.17
C GLU A 39 5.11 7.65 -10.09
N ASP A 40 5.45 8.28 -11.20
CA ASP A 40 6.49 9.31 -11.29
C ASP A 40 6.19 10.53 -10.42
N ALA A 41 4.92 10.88 -10.23
CA ALA A 41 4.51 11.98 -9.35
C ALA A 41 4.75 11.66 -7.86
N ILE A 42 4.80 10.39 -7.49
CA ILE A 42 5.17 9.94 -6.15
C ILE A 42 6.69 9.85 -6.02
N ALA A 43 7.34 9.13 -6.91
CA ALA A 43 8.79 8.99 -6.97
C ALA A 43 9.20 8.44 -8.34
N THR A 44 10.05 9.15 -9.06
CA THR A 44 10.60 8.63 -10.31
C THR A 44 11.39 7.34 -10.07
N ASP A 45 11.50 6.47 -11.06
CA ASP A 45 12.30 5.25 -11.00
C ASP A 45 13.74 5.50 -10.50
N ALA A 46 14.33 6.61 -10.91
CA ALA A 46 15.68 7.02 -10.52
C ALA A 46 15.78 7.33 -9.01
N VAL A 47 14.70 7.81 -8.40
CA VAL A 47 14.56 8.05 -6.96
C VAL A 47 14.23 6.75 -6.24
N ALA A 48 13.15 6.08 -6.64
CA ALA A 48 12.68 4.85 -6.03
C ALA A 48 13.76 3.76 -5.97
N SER A 49 14.61 3.63 -7.00
CA SER A 49 15.71 2.65 -7.05
C SER A 49 16.83 2.90 -6.03
N LYS A 50 16.96 4.12 -5.52
CA LYS A 50 17.96 4.47 -4.49
C LYS A 50 17.48 4.15 -3.08
N ILE A 51 16.18 3.99 -2.87
CA ILE A 51 15.63 3.66 -1.56
C ILE A 51 15.89 2.19 -1.28
N LYS A 52 16.77 1.93 -0.31
CA LYS A 52 17.10 0.56 0.12
C LYS A 52 16.30 0.15 1.36
N THR A 53 16.01 1.13 2.21
CA THR A 53 15.19 0.95 3.40
C THR A 53 14.28 2.16 3.58
N ALA A 54 13.13 1.96 4.23
CA ALA A 54 12.26 3.05 4.66
C ALA A 54 11.61 2.71 6.01
N LEU A 55 11.42 3.73 6.82
CA LEU A 55 10.58 3.71 8.01
C LEU A 55 9.45 4.72 7.81
N ILE A 56 8.21 4.26 7.95
CA ILE A 56 7.03 5.09 7.77
C ILE A 56 6.13 4.89 8.99
N GLU A 57 5.71 5.96 9.60
CA GLU A 57 4.81 5.91 10.76
C GLU A 57 3.49 6.59 10.43
N TYR A 58 2.41 5.92 10.79
CA TYR A 58 1.04 6.41 10.65
C TYR A 58 0.33 6.44 12.00
N GLU A 59 -0.55 7.40 12.18
CA GLU A 59 -1.52 7.48 13.27
C GLU A 59 -2.92 7.27 12.70
N PHE A 60 -3.70 6.42 13.34
CA PHE A 60 -5.12 6.22 13.04
C PHE A 60 -5.97 7.24 13.80
N GLY A 61 -7.17 7.52 13.30
CA GLY A 61 -8.05 8.53 13.90
C GLY A 61 -8.56 8.23 15.31
N ASP A 62 -8.35 7.03 15.82
CA ASP A 62 -8.64 6.58 17.21
C ASP A 62 -7.42 6.69 18.14
N GLY A 63 -6.26 7.06 17.61
CA GLY A 63 -5.01 7.24 18.34
C GLY A 63 -4.06 6.04 18.27
N ASP A 64 -4.49 4.95 17.64
CA ASP A 64 -3.61 3.81 17.34
C ASP A 64 -2.52 4.22 16.35
N THR A 65 -1.43 3.47 16.30
CA THR A 65 -0.32 3.76 15.40
C THR A 65 0.09 2.55 14.58
N ALA A 66 0.67 2.79 13.41
CA ALA A 66 1.33 1.76 12.63
C ALA A 66 2.71 2.21 12.21
N ALA A 67 3.69 1.30 12.33
CA ALA A 67 5.04 1.50 11.81
C ALA A 67 5.31 0.51 10.68
N VAL A 68 5.63 1.03 9.51
CA VAL A 68 5.99 0.24 8.32
C VAL A 68 7.49 0.30 8.12
N ARG A 69 8.14 -0.85 8.13
CA ARG A 69 9.56 -1.00 7.83
C ARG A 69 9.71 -1.73 6.50
N PHE A 70 10.40 -1.09 5.59
CA PHE A 70 10.72 -1.65 4.27
C PHE A 70 12.23 -1.86 4.14
N GLN A 71 12.62 -2.97 3.55
CA GLN A 71 13.99 -3.24 3.11
C GLN A 71 13.97 -3.93 1.75
N ALA A 72 14.56 -3.25 0.75
CA ALA A 72 14.65 -3.77 -0.60
C ALA A 72 15.39 -5.13 -0.64
N PRO A 73 15.02 -6.04 -1.57
CA PRO A 73 14.00 -5.81 -2.59
C PRO A 73 12.56 -6.02 -2.10
N ASP A 74 12.33 -6.88 -1.09
CA ASP A 74 11.05 -7.53 -0.85
C ASP A 74 10.74 -7.82 0.63
N LYS A 75 11.42 -7.14 1.56
CA LYS A 75 11.12 -7.29 2.98
C LYS A 75 10.25 -6.13 3.47
N VAL A 76 9.14 -6.47 4.08
CA VAL A 76 8.23 -5.51 4.70
C VAL A 76 7.77 -6.01 6.04
N ARG A 77 7.75 -5.12 7.03
CA ARG A 77 7.13 -5.38 8.32
C ARG A 77 6.21 -4.22 8.67
N ILE A 78 4.98 -4.54 9.06
CA ILE A 78 3.99 -3.60 9.57
C ILE A 78 3.69 -3.98 11.02
N ASP A 79 4.00 -3.08 11.93
CA ASP A 79 3.61 -3.19 13.34
C ASP A 79 2.40 -2.27 13.55
N VAL A 80 1.27 -2.83 13.95
CA VAL A 80 0.08 -2.08 14.35
C VAL A 80 0.01 -2.13 15.87
N LEU A 81 0.11 -0.98 16.49
CA LEU A 81 0.08 -0.81 17.94
C LEU A 81 -1.27 -0.25 18.35
N ASP A 82 -2.02 -1.08 19.02
CA ASP A 82 -3.29 -0.77 19.68
C ASP A 82 -3.11 -0.99 21.19
N ASP A 83 -3.77 -0.20 22.02
CA ASP A 83 -3.70 -0.30 23.49
C ASP A 83 -4.13 -1.68 24.01
N GLU A 84 -4.94 -2.44 23.27
CA GLU A 84 -5.51 -3.72 23.71
C GLU A 84 -4.97 -4.95 22.94
N ASP A 85 -4.61 -4.80 21.65
CA ASP A 85 -4.27 -5.92 20.75
C ASP A 85 -3.25 -5.49 19.69
N SER A 86 -1.97 -5.60 19.96
CA SER A 86 -0.93 -5.37 18.94
C SER A 86 -0.92 -6.47 17.88
N ALA A 87 -0.71 -6.09 16.63
CA ALA A 87 -0.54 -7.01 15.52
C ALA A 87 0.74 -6.70 14.74
N VAL A 88 1.42 -7.75 14.27
CA VAL A 88 2.60 -7.60 13.39
C VAL A 88 2.39 -8.44 12.15
N PHE A 89 2.69 -7.88 11.01
CA PHE A 89 2.70 -8.56 9.73
C PHE A 89 4.08 -8.40 9.11
N CYS A 90 4.68 -9.48 8.66
CA CYS A 90 6.03 -9.45 8.11
C CYS A 90 6.14 -10.33 6.86
N LEU A 91 6.57 -9.72 5.76
CA LEU A 91 7.02 -10.40 4.54
C LEU A 91 8.55 -10.44 4.49
N ASN A 92 9.09 -11.52 3.96
CA ASN A 92 10.50 -11.70 3.68
C ASN A 92 10.63 -12.56 2.41
N GLY A 93 10.60 -11.92 1.26
CA GLY A 93 10.46 -12.58 -0.03
C GLY A 93 9.12 -13.30 -0.17
N ASP A 94 9.16 -14.55 -0.60
CA ASP A 94 7.98 -15.40 -0.83
C ASP A 94 7.40 -16.01 0.46
N SER A 95 7.88 -15.61 1.62
CA SER A 95 7.42 -16.12 2.92
C SER A 95 7.00 -14.98 3.84
N GLY A 96 6.09 -15.27 4.75
CA GLY A 96 5.64 -14.29 5.73
C GLY A 96 5.23 -14.94 7.04
N TRP A 97 5.16 -14.12 8.06
CA TRP A 97 4.62 -14.47 9.36
C TRP A 97 3.81 -13.30 9.93
N MET A 98 2.88 -13.63 10.80
CA MET A 98 2.10 -12.64 11.53
C MET A 98 2.09 -12.97 13.02
N TYR A 99 2.00 -11.91 13.83
CA TYR A 99 1.69 -12.01 15.25
C TYR A 99 0.29 -11.45 15.47
N LEU A 100 -0.58 -12.27 16.02
CA LEU A 100 -1.96 -11.90 16.32
C LEU A 100 -2.34 -12.51 17.68
N ARG A 101 -2.76 -11.66 18.61
CA ARG A 101 -3.33 -12.10 19.90
C ARG A 101 -2.44 -13.06 20.71
N GLY A 102 -1.13 -12.85 20.69
CA GLY A 102 -0.19 -13.67 21.44
C GLY A 102 0.43 -14.83 20.66
N ASP A 103 -0.08 -15.12 19.46
CA ASP A 103 0.39 -16.24 18.64
C ASP A 103 1.21 -15.74 17.43
N VAL A 104 2.31 -16.44 17.14
CA VAL A 104 3.12 -16.24 15.94
C VAL A 104 2.77 -17.31 14.92
N ILE A 105 2.18 -16.90 13.78
CA ILE A 105 1.62 -17.78 12.77
C ILE A 105 2.36 -17.56 11.45
N ASP A 106 2.62 -18.64 10.68
CA ASP A 106 3.08 -18.49 9.30
C ASP A 106 1.92 -18.02 8.42
N MET A 107 2.20 -17.08 7.54
CA MET A 107 1.23 -16.61 6.54
C MET A 107 0.98 -17.71 5.51
N THR A 108 -0.26 -17.84 5.13
CA THR A 108 -0.66 -18.64 3.96
C THR A 108 -0.34 -17.87 2.67
N GLU A 109 -0.43 -18.52 1.52
CA GLU A 109 -0.31 -17.84 0.22
C GLU A 109 -1.35 -16.72 0.07
N GLU A 110 -2.56 -16.92 0.58
CA GLU A 110 -3.63 -15.91 0.57
C GLU A 110 -3.27 -14.70 1.45
N ASP A 111 -2.76 -14.92 2.68
CA ASP A 111 -2.32 -13.84 3.57
C ASP A 111 -1.17 -13.02 2.94
N ILE A 112 -0.21 -13.71 2.29
CA ILE A 112 0.91 -13.06 1.59
C ILE A 112 0.39 -12.18 0.46
N MET A 113 -0.56 -12.69 -0.31
CA MET A 113 -1.18 -11.95 -1.39
C MET A 113 -1.95 -10.72 -0.88
N GLU A 114 -2.74 -10.86 0.19
CA GLU A 114 -3.43 -9.73 0.82
C GLU A 114 -2.43 -8.67 1.32
N MET A 115 -1.31 -9.12 1.88
CA MET A 115 -0.25 -8.22 2.35
C MET A 115 0.37 -7.43 1.19
N HIS A 116 0.64 -8.05 0.03
CA HIS A 116 1.11 -7.35 -1.17
C HIS A 116 0.15 -6.25 -1.61
N GLY A 117 -1.15 -6.49 -1.52
CA GLY A 117 -2.15 -5.45 -1.78
C GLY A 117 -2.11 -4.29 -0.78
N ALA A 118 -1.80 -4.56 0.49
CA ALA A 118 -1.62 -3.51 1.49
C ALA A 118 -0.40 -2.61 1.21
N LEU A 119 0.61 -3.10 0.49
CA LEU A 119 1.80 -2.32 0.14
C LEU A 119 1.49 -1.14 -0.77
N LEU A 120 0.45 -1.23 -1.62
CA LEU A 120 -0.06 -0.11 -2.42
C LEU A 120 -0.37 1.13 -1.57
N GLN A 121 -0.84 0.90 -0.35
CA GLN A 121 -1.25 1.96 0.57
C GLN A 121 -0.11 2.42 1.47
N THR A 122 0.82 1.51 1.79
CA THR A 122 1.85 1.75 2.81
C THR A 122 3.21 2.10 2.23
N ILE A 123 3.51 1.67 1.00
CA ILE A 123 4.80 1.92 0.34
C ILE A 123 4.58 2.35 -1.12
N PRO A 124 3.84 3.45 -1.39
CA PRO A 124 3.40 3.80 -2.73
C PRO A 124 4.55 4.06 -3.72
N PHE A 125 5.74 4.45 -3.25
CA PHE A 125 6.94 4.66 -4.06
C PHE A 125 7.61 3.35 -4.56
N LYS A 126 7.03 2.18 -4.28
CA LYS A 126 7.47 0.86 -4.76
C LYS A 126 6.39 0.13 -5.55
N VAL A 127 5.33 0.82 -5.88
CA VAL A 127 4.22 0.24 -6.63
C VAL A 127 4.46 0.41 -8.12
N ASP A 128 4.25 -0.65 -8.87
CA ASP A 128 4.06 -0.66 -10.32
C ASP A 128 2.60 -1.07 -10.59
N PHE A 129 1.79 -0.09 -10.97
CA PHE A 129 0.37 -0.34 -11.24
C PHE A 129 0.16 -1.35 -12.37
N GLN A 130 1.05 -1.39 -13.36
CA GLN A 130 0.93 -2.31 -14.49
C GLN A 130 1.29 -3.76 -14.12
N GLU A 131 2.08 -3.99 -13.06
CA GLU A 131 2.28 -5.34 -12.53
C GLU A 131 1.04 -5.88 -11.81
N ILE A 132 0.29 -4.99 -11.17
CA ILE A 132 -0.85 -5.34 -10.32
C ILE A 132 -2.16 -5.36 -11.10
N PHE A 133 -2.34 -4.45 -12.04
CA PHE A 133 -3.59 -4.26 -12.77
C PHE A 133 -3.42 -4.54 -14.25
N THR A 134 -4.50 -4.94 -14.89
CA THR A 134 -4.59 -5.17 -16.33
C THR A 134 -5.88 -4.59 -16.89
N ASP A 135 -5.98 -4.57 -18.22
CA ASP A 135 -7.15 -4.05 -18.95
C ASP A 135 -7.52 -2.61 -18.55
N ALA A 136 -6.49 -1.80 -18.27
CA ALA A 136 -6.66 -0.41 -17.89
C ALA A 136 -7.27 0.43 -19.02
N VAL A 137 -8.37 1.12 -18.73
CA VAL A 137 -9.11 1.94 -19.68
C VAL A 137 -9.32 3.34 -19.10
N LEU A 138 -8.76 4.33 -19.77
CA LEU A 138 -9.00 5.74 -19.47
C LEU A 138 -10.42 6.12 -19.89
N GLN A 139 -11.21 6.62 -18.95
CA GLN A 139 -12.58 7.07 -19.19
C GLN A 139 -12.59 8.44 -19.88
N LYS A 140 -13.60 8.70 -20.68
CA LYS A 140 -13.75 9.99 -21.38
C LYS A 140 -14.19 11.12 -20.44
N GLU A 141 -14.98 10.76 -19.45
CA GLU A 141 -15.53 11.70 -18.47
C GLU A 141 -14.57 11.78 -17.28
N LYS A 142 -14.31 12.99 -16.87
CA LYS A 142 -13.56 13.28 -15.65
C LYS A 142 -14.52 13.42 -14.48
N GLU A 143 -14.02 13.18 -13.29
CA GLU A 143 -14.79 13.31 -12.05
C GLU A 143 -14.05 14.25 -11.09
N ASP A 144 -14.80 15.00 -10.28
CA ASP A 144 -14.20 15.81 -9.21
C ASP A 144 -14.02 14.96 -7.97
N VAL A 145 -12.80 14.93 -7.43
CA VAL A 145 -12.47 14.27 -6.18
C VAL A 145 -11.69 15.24 -5.31
N CYS A 146 -12.22 15.51 -4.12
CA CYS A 146 -11.58 16.41 -3.15
C CYS A 146 -11.29 17.81 -3.70
N GLY A 147 -12.14 18.31 -4.63
CA GLY A 147 -12.01 19.63 -5.24
C GLY A 147 -11.00 19.72 -6.38
N GLU A 148 -10.53 18.59 -6.88
CA GLU A 148 -9.68 18.51 -8.07
C GLU A 148 -10.35 17.70 -9.17
N GLU A 149 -10.33 18.21 -10.42
CA GLU A 149 -10.75 17.45 -11.59
C GLU A 149 -9.77 16.31 -11.84
N CYS A 150 -10.27 15.08 -11.92
CA CYS A 150 -9.46 13.86 -12.03
C CYS A 150 -9.72 13.13 -13.34
N LYS A 151 -8.65 12.62 -13.94
CA LYS A 151 -8.70 11.54 -14.93
C LYS A 151 -9.15 10.27 -14.24
N VAL A 152 -10.05 9.53 -14.87
CA VAL A 152 -10.59 8.29 -14.30
C VAL A 152 -10.11 7.09 -15.10
N ILE A 153 -9.51 6.11 -14.43
CA ILE A 153 -9.08 4.85 -15.02
C ILE A 153 -9.86 3.70 -14.36
N GLN A 154 -10.37 2.81 -15.19
CA GLN A 154 -10.90 1.52 -14.74
C GLN A 154 -9.97 0.41 -15.18
N ALA A 155 -9.74 -0.56 -14.29
CA ALA A 155 -8.89 -1.70 -14.53
C ALA A 155 -9.44 -2.93 -13.79
N VAL A 156 -8.80 -4.06 -13.94
CA VAL A 156 -9.06 -5.27 -13.15
C VAL A 156 -7.78 -5.73 -12.45
N VAL A 157 -7.92 -6.37 -11.31
CA VAL A 157 -6.77 -6.97 -10.62
C VAL A 157 -6.28 -8.16 -11.43
N ARG A 158 -5.00 -8.17 -11.80
CA ARG A 158 -4.42 -9.17 -12.73
C ARG A 158 -4.64 -10.61 -12.30
N VAL A 159 -4.51 -10.89 -11.03
CA VAL A 159 -4.62 -12.25 -10.46
C VAL A 159 -6.04 -12.61 -10.02
N GLU A 160 -6.91 -11.62 -9.85
CA GLU A 160 -8.33 -11.76 -9.52
C GLU A 160 -9.18 -10.89 -10.45
N PRO A 161 -9.44 -11.33 -11.70
CA PRO A 161 -10.11 -10.51 -12.72
C PRO A 161 -11.56 -10.11 -12.37
N ASP A 162 -12.16 -10.76 -11.39
CA ASP A 162 -13.49 -10.40 -10.88
C ASP A 162 -13.45 -9.13 -9.99
N ILE A 163 -12.28 -8.79 -9.46
CA ILE A 163 -12.08 -7.56 -8.68
C ILE A 163 -11.80 -6.39 -9.64
N LYS A 164 -12.67 -5.40 -9.58
CA LYS A 164 -12.55 -4.17 -10.38
C LYS A 164 -11.85 -3.10 -9.58
N ALA A 165 -10.93 -2.43 -10.24
CA ALA A 165 -10.22 -1.28 -9.71
C ALA A 165 -10.63 0.02 -10.42
N LYS A 166 -10.68 1.11 -9.69
CA LYS A 166 -10.90 2.45 -10.24
C LYS A 166 -9.95 3.44 -9.59
N PHE A 167 -9.31 4.27 -10.42
CA PHE A 167 -8.33 5.26 -10.01
C PHE A 167 -8.82 6.64 -10.42
N TRP A 168 -8.67 7.61 -9.56
CA TRP A 168 -8.86 9.02 -9.84
C TRP A 168 -7.54 9.75 -9.68
N ILE A 169 -6.97 10.19 -10.79
CA ILE A 169 -5.67 10.82 -10.87
C ILE A 169 -5.86 12.29 -11.22
N GLY A 170 -5.32 13.18 -10.41
CA GLY A 170 -5.43 14.62 -10.57
C GLY A 170 -4.99 15.07 -11.96
N GLU A 171 -5.81 15.87 -12.64
CA GLU A 171 -5.56 16.30 -14.03
C GLU A 171 -4.27 17.11 -14.18
N TYR A 172 -3.92 17.90 -13.16
CA TYR A 172 -2.79 18.81 -13.20
C TYR A 172 -1.62 18.39 -12.34
N THR A 173 -1.88 17.54 -11.36
CA THR A 173 -0.87 17.11 -10.36
C THR A 173 -0.32 15.73 -10.67
N ASP A 174 -1.04 14.94 -11.49
CA ASP A 174 -0.84 13.49 -11.71
C ASP A 174 -0.84 12.66 -10.42
N LEU A 175 -1.21 13.23 -9.26
CA LEU A 175 -1.29 12.53 -8.00
C LEU A 175 -2.57 11.71 -7.89
N LEU A 176 -2.48 10.51 -7.32
CA LEU A 176 -3.62 9.66 -7.04
C LEU A 176 -4.50 10.29 -5.95
N ARG A 177 -5.73 10.69 -6.28
CA ARG A 177 -6.67 11.31 -5.34
C ARG A 177 -7.61 10.31 -4.69
N GLN A 178 -7.96 9.27 -5.43
CA GLN A 178 -8.79 8.19 -4.90
C GLN A 178 -8.46 6.90 -5.63
N PHE A 179 -8.56 5.80 -4.90
CA PHE A 179 -8.48 4.44 -5.39
C PHE A 179 -9.65 3.65 -4.83
N GLU A 180 -10.28 2.82 -5.65
CA GLU A 180 -11.40 1.98 -5.23
C GLU A 180 -11.19 0.56 -5.77
N LEU A 181 -11.45 -0.43 -4.91
CA LEU A 181 -11.61 -1.84 -5.28
C LEU A 181 -13.04 -2.26 -5.02
N VAL A 182 -13.66 -2.88 -6.01
CA VAL A 182 -15.01 -3.44 -5.88
C VAL A 182 -14.92 -4.96 -5.85
N ARG A 183 -15.32 -5.53 -4.71
CA ARG A 183 -15.38 -6.96 -4.43
C ARG A 183 -16.83 -7.40 -4.20
N ASP A 184 -17.06 -8.71 -4.06
CA ASP A 184 -18.38 -9.28 -3.79
C ASP A 184 -18.97 -8.82 -2.44
N ASP A 185 -18.12 -8.56 -1.45
CA ASP A 185 -18.49 -8.11 -0.10
C ASP A 185 -18.63 -6.60 0.02
N GLY A 186 -18.27 -5.82 -1.01
CA GLY A 186 -18.44 -4.38 -1.07
C GLY A 186 -17.32 -3.62 -1.75
N ALA A 187 -17.39 -2.30 -1.65
CA ALA A 187 -16.37 -1.40 -2.15
C ALA A 187 -15.40 -0.99 -1.04
N TYR A 188 -14.13 -1.00 -1.37
CA TYR A 188 -13.02 -0.54 -0.55
C TYR A 188 -12.42 0.69 -1.20
N THR A 189 -12.54 1.85 -0.57
CA THR A 189 -12.09 3.11 -1.13
C THR A 189 -11.03 3.73 -0.25
N MET A 190 -9.96 4.23 -0.87
CA MET A 190 -8.95 5.07 -0.24
C MET A 190 -8.95 6.43 -0.89
N GLN A 191 -9.05 7.50 -0.10
CA GLN A 191 -8.88 8.88 -0.56
C GLN A 191 -7.58 9.45 0.02
N TYR A 192 -6.88 10.24 -0.78
CA TYR A 192 -5.55 10.78 -0.48
C TYR A 192 -5.58 12.31 -0.48
N PHE A 193 -5.07 12.91 0.60
CA PHE A 193 -5.09 14.36 0.83
C PHE A 193 -3.70 14.89 1.17
N ASP A 194 -3.57 16.19 1.06
CA ASP A 194 -2.45 16.98 1.60
C ASP A 194 -1.09 16.35 1.35
N TYR A 195 -0.78 16.14 0.07
CA TYR A 195 0.51 15.59 -0.34
C TYR A 195 1.67 16.50 0.09
N ALA A 196 2.70 15.91 0.65
CA ALA A 196 3.94 16.56 1.04
C ALA A 196 5.13 15.91 0.34
N THR A 197 6.08 16.73 -0.11
CA THR A 197 7.35 16.24 -0.67
C THR A 197 8.38 16.16 0.44
N PHE A 198 8.98 14.99 0.60
CA PHE A 198 10.02 14.67 1.55
C PHE A 198 11.42 14.76 0.93
N GLU A 199 12.45 14.53 1.74
CA GLU A 199 13.81 14.38 1.24
C GLU A 199 13.86 13.30 0.13
N ASP A 200 14.81 13.42 -0.78
CA ASP A 200 14.95 12.55 -1.97
C ASP A 200 13.85 12.71 -3.03
N ASP A 201 13.07 13.81 -3.04
CA ASP A 201 12.00 14.07 -4.02
C ASP A 201 10.88 13.00 -4.03
N ILE A 202 10.52 12.49 -2.86
CA ILE A 202 9.40 11.57 -2.68
C ILE A 202 8.17 12.35 -2.22
N THR A 203 7.06 12.19 -2.91
CA THR A 203 5.80 12.86 -2.60
C THR A 203 4.79 11.85 -2.06
N LEU A 204 4.38 12.01 -0.80
CA LEU A 204 3.43 11.12 -0.12
C LEU A 204 2.22 11.89 0.39
N PRO A 205 1.03 11.25 0.45
CA PRO A 205 -0.12 11.84 1.11
C PRO A 205 0.14 11.92 2.62
N SER A 206 -0.08 13.09 3.21
CA SER A 206 0.01 13.27 4.66
C SER A 206 -1.27 12.84 5.38
N GLU A 207 -2.40 12.81 4.69
CA GLU A 207 -3.67 12.30 5.20
C GLU A 207 -4.33 11.34 4.19
N MET A 208 -4.90 10.25 4.72
CA MET A 208 -5.66 9.28 3.95
C MET A 208 -6.95 8.93 4.68
N PHE A 209 -8.02 8.69 3.92
CA PHE A 209 -9.28 8.19 4.45
C PHE A 209 -9.63 6.88 3.77
N ARG A 210 -9.75 5.84 4.57
CA ARG A 210 -10.17 4.53 4.13
C ARG A 210 -11.64 4.31 4.47
N PHE A 211 -12.40 3.89 3.47
CA PHE A 211 -13.80 3.51 3.56
C PHE A 211 -13.92 2.04 3.22
N THR A 212 -14.50 1.26 4.12
CA THR A 212 -14.76 -0.16 3.95
C THR A 212 -16.19 -0.49 4.36
N PRO A 213 -16.75 -1.65 3.99
CA PRO A 213 -18.06 -2.06 4.47
C PRO A 213 -18.19 -2.09 6.00
N ASP A 214 -17.07 -2.29 6.71
CA ASP A 214 -17.05 -2.39 8.18
C ASP A 214 -16.87 -1.04 8.88
N GLY A 215 -16.51 0.02 8.15
CA GLY A 215 -16.34 1.37 8.70
C GLY A 215 -15.30 2.22 7.99
N ASN A 216 -15.08 3.40 8.52
CA ASN A 216 -14.17 4.39 7.96
C ASN A 216 -13.02 4.65 8.94
N THR A 217 -11.83 4.81 8.40
CA THR A 217 -10.62 5.07 9.21
C THR A 217 -9.83 6.21 8.56
N LYS A 218 -9.42 7.19 9.37
CA LYS A 218 -8.44 8.19 8.98
C LYS A 218 -7.05 7.66 9.31
N LEU A 219 -6.09 7.87 8.40
CA LEU A 219 -4.67 7.65 8.62
C LEU A 219 -3.95 8.96 8.38
N SER A 220 -3.06 9.33 9.29
CA SER A 220 -2.19 10.50 9.16
C SER A 220 -0.75 10.04 9.14
N LEU A 221 0.04 10.50 8.16
CA LEU A 221 1.46 10.24 8.09
C LEU A 221 2.17 11.07 9.17
N VAL A 222 2.83 10.40 10.10
CA VAL A 222 3.56 11.02 11.22
C VAL A 222 5.01 11.28 10.85
N SER A 223 5.68 10.25 10.29
CA SER A 223 7.07 10.34 9.88
C SER A 223 7.36 9.47 8.66
N PHE A 224 8.35 9.89 7.87
CA PHE A 224 8.88 9.15 6.75
C PHE A 224 10.39 9.36 6.66
N GLU A 225 11.15 8.29 6.75
CA GLU A 225 12.60 8.29 6.67
C GLU A 225 13.07 7.22 5.67
N THR A 226 14.05 7.57 4.83
CA THR A 226 14.63 6.65 3.84
C THR A 226 16.06 6.30 4.19
N ASN A 227 16.53 5.15 3.71
CA ASN A 227 17.90 4.67 3.84
C ASN A 227 18.41 4.63 5.31
N VAL A 228 17.48 4.39 6.24
CA VAL A 228 17.76 4.17 7.66
C VAL A 228 18.33 2.76 7.89
N ASP A 229 19.08 2.59 8.96
CA ASP A 229 19.62 1.28 9.33
C ASP A 229 18.52 0.39 9.94
N ILE A 230 18.07 -0.62 9.21
CA ILE A 230 17.09 -1.61 9.67
C ILE A 230 17.79 -2.97 9.74
N PRO A 231 18.07 -3.49 10.95
CA PRO A 231 18.73 -4.77 11.08
C PRO A 231 17.90 -5.95 10.54
N ASP A 232 18.54 -6.89 9.86
CA ASP A 232 17.87 -8.06 9.26
C ASP A 232 17.03 -8.88 10.22
N TYR A 233 17.39 -8.91 11.51
CA TYR A 233 16.62 -9.67 12.50
C TYR A 233 15.19 -9.16 12.68
N VAL A 234 14.92 -7.90 12.34
CA VAL A 234 13.59 -7.28 12.43
C VAL A 234 12.57 -8.03 11.59
N PHE A 235 12.99 -8.62 10.47
CA PHE A 235 12.12 -9.36 9.53
C PHE A 235 12.07 -10.88 9.82
N ARG A 236 12.82 -11.36 10.82
CA ARG A 236 12.82 -12.79 11.14
C ARG A 236 11.64 -13.16 12.01
N LYS A 237 11.03 -14.31 11.73
CA LYS A 237 10.00 -14.88 12.59
C LYS A 237 10.59 -15.15 13.98
N PRO A 238 10.05 -14.55 15.06
CA PRO A 238 10.53 -14.84 16.42
C PRO A 238 10.06 -16.20 16.90
N GLU A 239 10.83 -16.87 17.74
CA GLU A 239 10.40 -18.12 18.42
C GLU A 239 9.23 -17.85 19.38
N LYS A 240 9.25 -16.68 20.03
CA LYS A 240 8.18 -16.12 20.84
C LYS A 240 8.17 -14.61 20.64
N TYR A 241 7.02 -14.05 20.41
CA TYR A 241 6.86 -12.59 20.39
C TYR A 241 6.64 -12.08 21.81
N SER A 242 7.37 -11.04 22.22
CA SER A 242 7.09 -10.30 23.46
C SER A 242 6.92 -8.83 23.10
N ASP A 243 5.83 -8.21 23.51
CA ASP A 243 5.49 -6.81 23.25
C ASP A 243 6.51 -5.81 23.83
N THR A 244 7.54 -6.30 24.53
CA THR A 244 8.55 -5.46 25.22
C THR A 244 9.74 -5.06 24.34
N GLU A 245 9.86 -5.46 23.08
CA GLU A 245 10.98 -5.06 22.20
C GLU A 245 10.77 -3.72 21.46
N GLY A 246 9.66 -3.04 21.67
CA GLY A 246 9.34 -1.75 21.04
C GLY A 246 9.99 -0.51 21.67
N ASP A 247 10.65 -0.63 22.83
CA ASP A 247 11.23 0.50 23.56
C ASP A 247 12.76 0.41 23.68
N LYS A 248 13.51 0.61 22.56
CA LYS A 248 14.90 1.08 22.65
C LYS A 248 15.35 1.75 21.37
#